data_ce7f105649091cd4bf0d4d86efc06ffc
#
_entry.id   ce7f105649091cd4bf0d4d86efc06ffc
#
_cell.length_a   1.000
_cell.length_b   1.000
_cell.length_c   1.000
_cell.angle_alpha   90.00
_cell.angle_beta   90.00
_cell.angle_gamma   90.00
#
_symmetry.space_group_name_H-M   'P 1'
#
loop_
_entity.id
_entity.type
_entity.pdbx_description
1 polymer ?
#
loop_
_entity_poly.entity_id
_entity_poly.type
_entity_poly.pdbx_seq_one_letter_code
_entity_poly.pdbx_strand_id
1 'polypeptide(L)'
;LVYGARPQINKALEKAGLNCDYHNRIRVTDDDSFRVIKQVAGALQLDITARLSMSLSNTPMHNAQINVVSGNFVIAQPLGVDEGIDYFHSGKVRRIDTAGIRRQLDNNGIVLMGPIAASVTGESFNLTAEEIATQVAIRLKADKMIGFNDVGGIVGENGEITAELMPNMAEHILYELEQQEDHCVGTAAFLRAAVTACRAGVPRCHLVSY
;
A
#
# COMPACT_ATOMS: atom_id res chain seq x y z
N LEU A 1 2.97 5.24 -8.05
CA LEU A 1 2.94 5.58 -6.63
C LEU A 1 1.74 4.92 -5.98
N VAL A 2 1.97 4.20 -4.87
CA VAL A 2 0.89 3.61 -4.05
C VAL A 2 0.95 4.28 -2.68
N TYR A 3 -0.19 4.72 -2.17
CA TYR A 3 -0.27 5.32 -0.84
C TYR A 3 -1.13 4.48 0.10
N GLY A 4 -0.69 4.36 1.35
CA GLY A 4 -1.46 3.81 2.45
C GLY A 4 -2.18 4.92 3.22
N ALA A 5 -3.22 4.57 3.95
CA ALA A 5 -4.02 5.51 4.74
C ALA A 5 -4.36 4.96 6.14
N ARG A 6 -3.65 3.92 6.61
CA ARG A 6 -3.98 3.23 7.88
C ARG A 6 -4.04 4.16 9.08
N PRO A 7 -3.03 5.05 9.35
CA PRO A 7 -3.08 5.95 10.49
C PRO A 7 -4.24 6.94 10.41
N GLN A 8 -4.49 7.50 9.22
CA GLN A 8 -5.58 8.46 9.01
C GLN A 8 -6.94 7.79 9.16
N ILE A 9 -7.09 6.56 8.64
CA ILE A 9 -8.30 5.75 8.77
C ILE A 9 -8.56 5.43 10.24
N ASN A 10 -7.57 4.95 10.99
CA ASN A 10 -7.73 4.62 12.41
C ASN A 10 -8.23 5.83 13.20
N LYS A 11 -7.57 6.98 13.01
CA LYS A 11 -7.97 8.23 13.66
C LYS A 11 -9.38 8.70 13.29
N ALA A 12 -9.81 8.48 12.06
CA ALA A 12 -11.14 8.86 11.60
C ALA A 12 -12.22 7.91 12.14
N LEU A 13 -11.96 6.60 12.21
CA LEU A 13 -12.87 5.62 12.80
C LEU A 13 -13.02 5.85 14.30
N GLU A 14 -11.93 6.09 15.03
CA GLU A 14 -11.96 6.45 16.44
C GLU A 14 -12.82 7.68 16.70
N LYS A 15 -12.65 8.75 15.91
CA LYS A 15 -13.49 9.95 16.00
C LYS A 15 -14.96 9.71 15.70
N ALA A 16 -15.26 8.73 14.84
CA ALA A 16 -16.63 8.33 14.53
C ALA A 16 -17.23 7.38 15.55
N GLY A 17 -16.47 6.94 16.57
CA GLY A 17 -16.90 5.95 17.55
C GLY A 17 -17.07 4.54 16.96
N LEU A 18 -16.36 4.23 15.88
CA LEU A 18 -16.38 2.95 15.19
C LEU A 18 -15.19 2.10 15.61
N ASN A 19 -15.39 0.80 15.74
CA ASN A 19 -14.34 -0.15 16.07
C ASN A 19 -13.41 -0.38 14.88
N CYS A 20 -12.14 -0.68 15.20
CA CYS A 20 -11.12 -1.08 14.25
C CYS A 20 -10.77 -2.54 14.47
N ASP A 21 -11.62 -3.46 14.01
CA ASP A 21 -11.38 -4.87 14.16
C ASP A 21 -10.43 -5.39 13.09
N TYR A 22 -9.47 -6.22 13.50
CA TYR A 22 -8.53 -6.90 12.64
C TYR A 22 -8.57 -8.41 12.89
N HIS A 23 -8.58 -9.16 11.81
CA HIS A 23 -8.37 -10.60 11.85
C HIS A 23 -7.27 -10.97 10.84
N ASN A 24 -6.33 -11.81 11.26
CA ASN A 24 -5.15 -12.14 10.45
C ASN A 24 -4.43 -10.89 9.89
N ARG A 25 -4.38 -9.80 10.70
CA ARG A 25 -3.78 -8.48 10.36
C ARG A 25 -4.46 -7.73 9.21
N ILE A 26 -5.60 -8.22 8.75
CA ILE A 26 -6.45 -7.55 7.78
C ILE A 26 -7.62 -6.93 8.53
N ARG A 27 -7.93 -5.68 8.21
CA ARG A 27 -9.09 -5.00 8.79
C ARG A 27 -10.38 -5.69 8.37
N VAL A 28 -11.27 -5.93 9.30
CA VAL A 28 -12.67 -6.25 9.03
C VAL A 28 -13.36 -4.92 8.73
N THR A 29 -13.94 -4.77 7.55
CA THR A 29 -14.46 -3.48 7.08
C THR A 29 -15.96 -3.59 6.84
N ASP A 30 -16.77 -3.26 7.84
CA ASP A 30 -18.23 -3.18 7.72
C ASP A 30 -18.69 -1.95 6.92
N ASP A 31 -20.00 -1.81 6.69
CA ASP A 31 -20.59 -0.73 5.91
C ASP A 31 -20.27 0.66 6.46
N ASP A 32 -20.36 0.84 7.78
CA ASP A 32 -20.15 2.13 8.43
C ASP A 32 -18.68 2.52 8.42
N SER A 33 -17.81 1.61 8.76
CA SER A 33 -16.36 1.78 8.66
C SER A 33 -15.94 2.06 7.21
N PHE A 34 -16.52 1.35 6.25
CA PHE A 34 -16.18 1.54 4.84
C PHE A 34 -16.57 2.91 4.32
N ARG A 35 -17.68 3.48 4.80
CA ARG A 35 -18.08 4.87 4.46
C ARG A 35 -17.01 5.88 4.90
N VAL A 36 -16.52 5.76 6.12
CA VAL A 36 -15.44 6.60 6.67
C VAL A 36 -14.13 6.39 5.90
N ILE A 37 -13.77 5.13 5.62
CA ILE A 37 -12.55 4.78 4.88
C ILE A 37 -12.54 5.42 3.48
N LYS A 38 -13.67 5.37 2.75
CA LYS A 38 -13.79 6.02 1.43
C LYS A 38 -13.56 7.52 1.50
N GLN A 39 -14.10 8.20 2.52
CA GLN A 39 -13.91 9.63 2.71
C GLN A 39 -12.44 9.97 2.97
N VAL A 40 -11.78 9.23 3.86
CA VAL A 40 -10.36 9.43 4.17
C VAL A 40 -9.47 9.17 2.97
N ALA A 41 -9.69 8.05 2.28
CA ALA A 41 -8.90 7.69 1.11
C ALA A 41 -9.06 8.72 -0.03
N GLY A 42 -10.29 9.19 -0.27
CA GLY A 42 -10.57 10.21 -1.29
C GLY A 42 -9.94 11.56 -0.96
N ALA A 43 -10.03 12.02 0.29
CA ALA A 43 -9.38 13.26 0.73
C ALA A 43 -7.86 13.17 0.55
N LEU A 44 -7.25 12.08 1.02
CA LEU A 44 -5.80 11.87 0.91
C LEU A 44 -5.34 11.79 -0.56
N GLN A 45 -6.13 11.18 -1.44
CA GLN A 45 -5.84 11.15 -2.88
C GLN A 45 -5.75 12.56 -3.47
N LEU A 46 -6.70 13.42 -3.13
CA LEU A 46 -6.74 14.80 -3.60
C LEU A 46 -5.55 15.61 -3.05
N ASP A 47 -5.24 15.45 -1.77
CA ASP A 47 -4.10 16.12 -1.13
C ASP A 47 -2.76 15.71 -1.78
N ILE A 48 -2.55 14.42 -2.04
CA ILE A 48 -1.34 13.92 -2.70
C ILE A 48 -1.27 14.43 -4.14
N THR A 49 -2.39 14.38 -4.87
CA THR A 49 -2.46 14.89 -6.24
C THR A 49 -2.09 16.38 -6.29
N ALA A 50 -2.67 17.19 -5.39
CA ALA A 50 -2.36 18.62 -5.31
C ALA A 50 -0.88 18.87 -5.03
N ARG A 51 -0.30 18.16 -4.06
CA ARG A 51 1.13 18.28 -3.72
C ARG A 51 2.07 17.89 -4.85
N LEU A 52 1.76 16.81 -5.57
CA LEU A 52 2.56 16.35 -6.71
C LEU A 52 2.43 17.26 -7.93
N SER A 53 1.31 18.00 -8.04
CA SER A 53 1.05 18.93 -9.14
C SER A 53 1.62 20.34 -8.90
N MET A 54 2.23 20.58 -7.74
CA MET A 54 2.83 21.88 -7.43
C MET A 54 4.07 22.14 -8.30
N SER A 55 4.09 23.31 -8.95
CA SER A 55 5.28 23.88 -9.57
C SER A 55 5.84 24.97 -8.65
N LEU A 56 7.02 24.76 -8.10
CA LEU A 56 7.65 25.71 -7.20
C LEU A 56 8.61 26.60 -7.96
N SER A 57 8.35 27.91 -7.97
CA SER A 57 9.27 28.90 -8.52
C SER A 57 10.63 28.83 -7.81
N ASN A 58 11.72 29.02 -8.54
CA ASN A 58 13.09 28.98 -8.05
C ASN A 58 13.59 27.61 -7.52
N THR A 59 12.98 26.53 -7.98
CA THR A 59 13.43 25.16 -7.71
C THR A 59 13.66 24.41 -9.03
N PRO A 60 14.36 23.24 -9.03
CA PRO A 60 14.43 22.36 -10.20
C PRO A 60 13.07 21.92 -10.72
N MET A 61 12.01 22.07 -9.91
CA MET A 61 10.62 21.76 -10.27
C MET A 61 9.92 22.94 -10.97
N HIS A 62 10.62 24.04 -11.22
CA HIS A 62 10.05 25.18 -11.96
C HIS A 62 9.65 24.75 -13.38
N ASN A 63 8.39 24.97 -13.72
CA ASN A 63 7.76 24.53 -14.98
C ASN A 63 7.69 22.99 -15.17
N ALA A 64 7.93 22.19 -14.13
CA ALA A 64 7.65 20.75 -14.20
C ALA A 64 6.12 20.55 -14.32
N GLN A 65 5.68 20.06 -15.47
CA GLN A 65 4.30 19.64 -15.69
C GLN A 65 4.17 18.18 -15.31
N ILE A 66 3.90 17.92 -14.02
CA ILE A 66 3.68 16.57 -13.52
C ILE A 66 2.21 16.22 -13.71
N ASN A 67 1.93 15.25 -14.56
CA ASN A 67 0.58 14.70 -14.74
C ASN A 67 0.36 13.57 -13.75
N VAL A 68 -0.54 13.76 -12.79
CA VAL A 68 -0.91 12.75 -11.79
C VAL A 68 -2.25 12.13 -12.19
N VAL A 69 -2.25 10.84 -12.44
CA VAL A 69 -3.44 10.11 -12.91
C VAL A 69 -3.85 9.07 -11.87
N SER A 70 -5.10 9.13 -11.44
CA SER A 70 -5.75 8.10 -10.64
C SER A 70 -6.89 7.47 -11.42
N GLY A 71 -7.18 6.19 -11.17
CA GLY A 71 -8.24 5.49 -11.86
C GLY A 71 -8.38 4.04 -11.39
N ASN A 72 -9.20 3.26 -12.10
CA ASN A 72 -9.46 1.86 -11.79
C ASN A 72 -8.39 0.90 -12.33
N PHE A 73 -7.13 1.20 -12.11
CA PHE A 73 -6.00 0.35 -12.53
C PHE A 73 -5.91 -0.95 -11.73
N VAL A 74 -6.51 -0.96 -10.55
CA VAL A 74 -6.60 -2.13 -9.66
C VAL A 74 -8.02 -2.63 -9.67
N ILE A 75 -8.23 -3.88 -10.09
CA ILE A 75 -9.51 -4.58 -10.00
C ILE A 75 -9.47 -5.44 -8.74
N ALA A 76 -10.42 -5.19 -7.84
CA ALA A 76 -10.55 -5.91 -6.59
C ALA A 76 -11.46 -7.15 -6.70
N GLN A 77 -11.37 -7.99 -5.69
CA GLN A 77 -12.36 -9.01 -5.33
C GLN A 77 -12.50 -9.07 -3.81
N PRO A 78 -13.66 -9.48 -3.29
CA PRO A 78 -13.84 -9.65 -1.85
C PRO A 78 -12.88 -10.68 -1.27
N LEU A 79 -12.51 -10.52 0.00
CA LEU A 79 -11.85 -11.59 0.76
C LEU A 79 -12.84 -12.71 1.09
N GLY A 80 -14.10 -12.34 1.34
CA GLY A 80 -15.13 -13.27 1.74
C GLY A 80 -15.07 -13.62 3.21
N VAL A 81 -15.42 -14.87 3.55
CA VAL A 81 -15.40 -15.39 4.91
C VAL A 81 -14.18 -16.29 5.09
N ASP A 82 -13.40 -16.07 6.13
CA ASP A 82 -12.26 -16.88 6.51
C ASP A 82 -12.32 -17.17 8.01
N GLU A 83 -12.12 -18.44 8.40
CA GLU A 83 -12.22 -18.90 9.81
C GLU A 83 -13.52 -18.47 10.51
N GLY A 84 -14.62 -18.36 9.75
CA GLY A 84 -15.94 -17.95 10.27
C GLY A 84 -16.12 -16.43 10.44
N ILE A 85 -15.14 -15.63 10.06
CA ILE A 85 -15.20 -14.17 10.08
C ILE A 85 -15.46 -13.63 8.68
N ASP A 86 -16.53 -12.85 8.53
CA ASP A 86 -16.83 -12.13 7.29
C ASP A 86 -16.00 -10.84 7.26
N TYR A 87 -15.25 -10.65 6.18
CA TYR A 87 -14.44 -9.45 5.97
C TYR A 87 -15.21 -8.30 5.32
N PHE A 88 -16.47 -8.51 4.96
CA PHE A 88 -17.36 -7.53 4.30
C PHE A 88 -16.70 -6.81 3.13
N HIS A 89 -16.40 -5.51 3.29
CA HIS A 89 -15.78 -4.66 2.27
C HIS A 89 -14.26 -4.73 2.24
N SER A 90 -13.62 -5.62 2.97
CA SER A 90 -12.20 -5.85 2.77
C SER A 90 -11.97 -6.77 1.57
N GLY A 91 -11.03 -6.39 0.73
CA GLY A 91 -10.76 -7.07 -0.51
C GLY A 91 -9.29 -7.35 -0.74
N LYS A 92 -9.03 -8.05 -1.83
CA LYS A 92 -7.70 -8.33 -2.36
C LYS A 92 -7.63 -8.02 -3.84
N VAL A 93 -6.42 -7.89 -4.36
CA VAL A 93 -6.19 -7.64 -5.78
C VAL A 93 -6.57 -8.87 -6.61
N ARG A 94 -7.52 -8.71 -7.50
CA ARG A 94 -7.86 -9.72 -8.50
C ARG A 94 -6.99 -9.58 -9.75
N ARG A 95 -6.81 -8.35 -10.24
CA ARG A 95 -6.08 -8.05 -11.46
C ARG A 95 -5.57 -6.61 -11.45
N ILE A 96 -4.43 -6.38 -12.10
CA ILE A 96 -3.88 -5.07 -12.40
C ILE A 96 -4.03 -4.78 -13.89
N ASP A 97 -4.50 -3.59 -14.25
CA ASP A 97 -4.49 -3.10 -15.63
C ASP A 97 -3.10 -2.56 -16.01
N THR A 98 -2.21 -3.49 -16.31
CA THR A 98 -0.83 -3.16 -16.67
C THR A 98 -0.74 -2.33 -17.95
N ALA A 99 -1.63 -2.54 -18.91
CA ALA A 99 -1.64 -1.78 -20.15
C ALA A 99 -2.05 -0.32 -19.91
N GLY A 100 -3.09 -0.10 -19.09
CA GLY A 100 -3.50 1.23 -18.67
C GLY A 100 -2.41 1.97 -17.91
N ILE A 101 -1.75 1.31 -16.96
CA ILE A 101 -0.64 1.90 -16.20
C ILE A 101 0.51 2.28 -17.14
N ARG A 102 0.95 1.37 -18.03
CA ARG A 102 2.05 1.65 -18.97
C ARG A 102 1.76 2.84 -19.85
N ARG A 103 0.54 2.96 -20.42
CA ARG A 103 0.17 4.14 -21.22
C ARG A 103 0.34 5.46 -20.48
N GLN A 104 0.06 5.49 -19.17
CA GLN A 104 0.25 6.70 -18.37
C GLN A 104 1.73 6.96 -18.08
N LEU A 105 2.51 5.92 -17.81
CA LEU A 105 3.95 6.04 -17.59
C LEU A 105 4.68 6.47 -18.87
N ASP A 106 4.31 5.93 -20.03
CA ASP A 106 4.87 6.28 -21.33
C ASP A 106 4.59 7.77 -21.70
N ASN A 107 3.51 8.33 -21.15
CA ASN A 107 3.19 9.75 -21.25
C ASN A 107 3.82 10.60 -20.12
N ASN A 108 4.84 10.10 -19.45
CA ASN A 108 5.50 10.75 -18.31
C ASN A 108 4.56 11.10 -17.14
N GLY A 109 3.44 10.39 -17.01
CA GLY A 109 2.50 10.54 -15.90
C GLY A 109 2.94 9.77 -14.66
N ILE A 110 2.51 10.24 -13.49
CA ILE A 110 2.55 9.50 -12.23
C ILE A 110 1.21 8.80 -12.04
N VAL A 111 1.22 7.48 -11.96
CA VAL A 111 -0.01 6.72 -11.62
C VAL A 111 -0.12 6.65 -10.10
N LEU A 112 -1.17 7.27 -9.56
CA LEU A 112 -1.45 7.32 -8.13
C LEU A 112 -2.55 6.31 -7.79
N MET A 113 -2.26 5.35 -6.92
CA MET A 113 -3.17 4.29 -6.48
C MET A 113 -3.32 4.31 -4.97
N GLY A 114 -4.55 4.25 -4.50
CA GLY A 114 -4.90 4.20 -3.07
C GLY A 114 -5.50 2.87 -2.64
N PRO A 115 -5.92 2.77 -1.37
CA PRO A 115 -6.42 1.54 -0.78
C PRO A 115 -7.82 1.13 -1.25
N ILE A 116 -8.52 1.96 -2.02
CA ILE A 116 -9.87 1.64 -2.51
C ILE A 116 -9.80 1.21 -3.97
N ALA A 117 -10.35 0.04 -4.25
CA ALA A 117 -10.47 -0.46 -5.61
C ALA A 117 -11.86 -1.09 -5.85
N ALA A 118 -12.31 -1.06 -7.09
CA ALA A 118 -13.59 -1.64 -7.48
C ALA A 118 -13.42 -3.05 -8.06
N SER A 119 -14.44 -3.88 -7.84
CA SER A 119 -14.61 -5.18 -8.51
C SER A 119 -15.13 -5.00 -9.94
N VAL A 120 -15.20 -6.09 -10.66
CA VAL A 120 -15.82 -6.13 -11.99
C VAL A 120 -17.34 -5.89 -11.97
N THR A 121 -17.98 -6.06 -10.82
CA THR A 121 -19.41 -5.82 -10.59
C THR A 121 -19.71 -4.40 -10.11
N GLY A 122 -18.67 -3.57 -9.91
CA GLY A 122 -18.82 -2.18 -9.49
C GLY A 122 -18.82 -1.97 -7.97
N GLU A 123 -18.72 -3.03 -7.18
CA GLU A 123 -18.56 -2.92 -5.73
C GLU A 123 -17.15 -2.46 -5.39
N SER A 124 -17.04 -1.62 -4.38
CA SER A 124 -15.74 -1.12 -3.91
C SER A 124 -15.28 -1.86 -2.66
N PHE A 125 -13.96 -2.03 -2.54
CA PHE A 125 -13.32 -2.75 -1.45
C PHE A 125 -12.13 -1.97 -0.92
N ASN A 126 -11.85 -2.17 0.38
CA ASN A 126 -10.66 -1.69 1.07
C ASN A 126 -9.55 -2.74 0.95
N LEU A 127 -8.43 -2.38 0.34
CA LEU A 127 -7.24 -3.22 0.15
C LEU A 127 -6.06 -2.65 0.95
N THR A 128 -5.05 -3.46 1.20
CA THR A 128 -3.80 -2.98 1.77
C THR A 128 -2.91 -2.35 0.69
N ALA A 129 -2.24 -1.26 1.03
CA ALA A 129 -1.32 -0.59 0.11
C ALA A 129 -0.15 -1.50 -0.28
N GLU A 130 0.32 -2.30 0.67
CA GLU A 130 1.42 -3.25 0.50
C GLU A 130 1.06 -4.32 -0.53
N GLU A 131 -0.16 -4.86 -0.49
CA GLU A 131 -0.62 -5.83 -1.49
C GLU A 131 -0.72 -5.20 -2.87
N ILE A 132 -1.31 -4.00 -2.98
CA ILE A 132 -1.40 -3.28 -4.25
C ILE A 132 0.00 -3.03 -4.81
N ALA A 133 0.92 -2.50 -4.00
CA ALA A 133 2.28 -2.20 -4.42
C ALA A 133 3.01 -3.47 -4.90
N THR A 134 2.88 -4.58 -4.17
CA THR A 134 3.46 -5.87 -4.51
C THR A 134 2.93 -6.38 -5.86
N GLN A 135 1.61 -6.42 -6.03
CA GLN A 135 0.99 -6.90 -7.26
C GLN A 135 1.33 -6.02 -8.46
N VAL A 136 1.36 -4.70 -8.27
CA VAL A 136 1.76 -3.76 -9.32
C VAL A 136 3.23 -3.97 -9.71
N ALA A 137 4.14 -4.06 -8.73
CA ALA A 137 5.56 -4.27 -8.97
C ALA A 137 5.82 -5.56 -9.74
N ILE A 138 5.18 -6.66 -9.33
CA ILE A 138 5.31 -7.97 -9.99
C ILE A 138 4.77 -7.91 -11.43
N ARG A 139 3.55 -7.39 -11.62
CA ARG A 139 2.86 -7.40 -12.92
C ARG A 139 3.49 -6.45 -13.94
N LEU A 140 4.04 -5.33 -13.48
CA LEU A 140 4.79 -4.41 -14.34
C LEU A 140 6.23 -4.87 -14.56
N LYS A 141 6.72 -5.86 -13.83
CA LYS A 141 8.13 -6.26 -13.78
C LYS A 141 9.01 -5.06 -13.41
N ALA A 142 8.67 -4.42 -12.29
CA ALA A 142 9.36 -3.24 -11.82
C ALA A 142 10.83 -3.56 -11.48
N ASP A 143 11.75 -2.66 -11.82
CA ASP A 143 13.17 -2.78 -11.47
C ASP A 143 13.40 -2.66 -9.96
N LYS A 144 12.53 -1.92 -9.27
CA LYS A 144 12.60 -1.68 -7.83
C LYS A 144 11.21 -1.46 -7.23
N MET A 145 11.03 -1.90 -5.98
CA MET A 145 9.95 -1.47 -5.12
C MET A 145 10.55 -0.69 -3.94
N ILE A 146 10.04 0.52 -3.70
CA ILE A 146 10.55 1.39 -2.63
C ILE A 146 9.40 1.67 -1.67
N GLY A 147 9.58 1.31 -0.39
CA GLY A 147 8.67 1.65 0.69
C GLY A 147 9.25 2.77 1.54
N PHE A 148 8.38 3.68 1.97
CA PHE A 148 8.71 4.74 2.91
C PHE A 148 8.09 4.40 4.26
N ASN A 149 8.91 4.48 5.32
CA ASN A 149 8.49 4.24 6.70
C ASN A 149 9.10 5.30 7.62
N ASP A 150 8.51 5.50 8.78
CA ASP A 150 9.02 6.33 9.87
C ASP A 150 10.17 5.65 10.63
N VAL A 151 10.30 4.33 10.54
CA VAL A 151 11.40 3.55 11.14
C VAL A 151 12.57 3.49 10.15
N GLY A 152 13.77 3.80 10.63
CA GLY A 152 14.98 3.96 9.79
C GLY A 152 15.47 2.73 9.05
N GLY A 153 14.82 1.57 9.21
CA GLY A 153 15.20 0.33 8.54
C GLY A 153 14.75 -0.92 9.31
N ILE A 154 15.24 -2.06 8.87
CA ILE A 154 14.99 -3.36 9.51
C ILE A 154 16.15 -3.61 10.47
N VAL A 155 15.84 -3.80 11.76
CA VAL A 155 16.82 -4.12 12.79
C VAL A 155 17.10 -5.63 12.74
N GLY A 156 18.36 -5.99 12.57
CA GLY A 156 18.82 -7.37 12.62
C GLY A 156 18.98 -7.90 14.04
N GLU A 157 19.37 -9.16 14.19
CA GLU A 157 19.58 -9.84 15.47
C GLU A 157 20.62 -9.14 16.38
N ASN A 158 21.56 -8.41 15.80
CA ASN A 158 22.58 -7.65 16.51
C ASN A 158 22.11 -6.28 17.02
N GLY A 159 20.86 -5.90 16.80
CA GLY A 159 20.28 -4.61 17.17
C GLY A 159 20.67 -3.45 16.25
N GLU A 160 21.38 -3.71 15.15
CA GLU A 160 21.77 -2.70 14.16
C GLU A 160 20.85 -2.76 12.93
N ILE A 161 20.74 -1.61 12.24
CA ILE A 161 20.00 -1.56 10.98
C ILE A 161 20.75 -2.36 9.93
N THR A 162 20.09 -3.36 9.37
CA THR A 162 20.66 -4.20 8.33
C THR A 162 20.54 -3.51 6.97
N ALA A 163 21.70 -3.26 6.34
CA ALA A 163 21.77 -2.55 5.07
C ALA A 163 21.26 -3.41 3.89
N GLU A 164 21.41 -4.72 3.95
CA GLU A 164 21.02 -5.64 2.90
C GLU A 164 20.53 -6.98 3.50
N LEU A 165 19.39 -7.46 3.01
CA LEU A 165 18.79 -8.72 3.41
C LEU A 165 18.53 -9.60 2.21
N MET A 166 19.01 -10.84 2.27
CA MET A 166 18.58 -11.87 1.35
C MET A 166 17.16 -12.37 1.70
N PRO A 167 16.35 -12.79 0.72
CA PRO A 167 14.97 -13.21 0.98
C PRO A 167 14.80 -14.23 2.11
N ASN A 168 15.70 -15.20 2.23
CA ASN A 168 15.64 -16.21 3.30
C ASN A 168 15.86 -15.61 4.71
N MET A 169 16.80 -14.66 4.83
CA MET A 169 17.03 -13.95 6.09
C MET A 169 15.86 -13.03 6.42
N ALA A 170 15.31 -12.38 5.39
CA ALA A 170 14.13 -11.52 5.53
C ALA A 170 12.90 -12.30 6.03
N GLU A 171 12.72 -13.56 5.59
CA GLU A 171 11.66 -14.44 6.09
C GLU A 171 11.84 -14.80 7.55
N HIS A 172 13.06 -15.03 8.01
CA HIS A 172 13.33 -15.31 9.43
C HIS A 172 13.00 -14.10 10.30
N ILE A 173 13.50 -12.92 9.93
CA ILE A 173 13.19 -11.67 10.63
C ILE A 173 11.68 -11.38 10.58
N LEU A 174 11.02 -11.63 9.46
CA LEU A 174 9.57 -11.46 9.35
C LEU A 174 8.84 -12.35 10.36
N TYR A 175 9.24 -13.61 10.48
CA TYR A 175 8.66 -14.53 11.46
C TYR A 175 8.82 -14.01 12.90
N GLU A 176 9.98 -13.47 13.26
CA GLU A 176 10.23 -12.89 14.58
C GLU A 176 9.39 -11.63 14.83
N LEU A 177 9.32 -10.72 13.85
CA LEU A 177 8.49 -9.51 13.91
C LEU A 177 7.00 -9.84 14.05
N GLU A 178 6.58 -10.96 13.50
CA GLU A 178 5.19 -11.42 13.57
C GLU A 178 4.80 -12.02 14.92
N GLN A 179 5.77 -12.44 15.72
CA GLN A 179 5.53 -12.90 17.09
C GLN A 179 5.47 -11.74 18.09
N GLN A 180 5.94 -10.55 17.71
CA GLN A 180 5.90 -9.37 18.57
C GLN A 180 4.56 -8.64 18.40
N GLU A 181 3.86 -8.43 19.51
CA GLU A 181 2.63 -7.63 19.52
C GLU A 181 2.98 -6.13 19.34
N ASP A 182 2.37 -5.48 18.38
CA ASP A 182 2.08 -4.05 18.24
C ASP A 182 3.13 -3.03 17.70
N HIS A 183 4.43 -3.21 17.77
CA HIS A 183 5.31 -2.06 17.44
C HIS A 183 5.86 -2.02 16.00
N CYS A 184 5.71 -3.09 15.22
CA CYS A 184 6.35 -3.19 13.89
C CYS A 184 5.37 -3.52 12.74
N VAL A 185 4.09 -3.24 12.89
CA VAL A 185 3.06 -3.64 11.90
C VAL A 185 3.39 -3.15 10.49
N GLY A 186 3.85 -1.91 10.36
CA GLY A 186 4.20 -1.32 9.04
C GLY A 186 5.46 -1.96 8.45
N THR A 187 6.49 -2.17 9.27
CA THR A 187 7.75 -2.79 8.84
C THR A 187 7.55 -4.26 8.46
N ALA A 188 6.83 -5.02 9.27
CA ALA A 188 6.51 -6.42 8.97
C ALA A 188 5.64 -6.55 7.69
N ALA A 189 4.66 -5.68 7.51
CA ALA A 189 3.84 -5.66 6.30
C ALA A 189 4.66 -5.34 5.05
N PHE A 190 5.55 -4.35 5.12
CA PHE A 190 6.46 -4.05 4.01
C PHE A 190 7.44 -5.19 3.75
N LEU A 191 8.04 -5.76 4.80
CA LEU A 191 8.99 -6.88 4.65
C LEU A 191 8.34 -8.09 3.97
N ARG A 192 7.12 -8.46 4.37
CA ARG A 192 6.33 -9.51 3.70
C ARG A 192 6.08 -9.18 2.22
N ALA A 193 5.70 -7.94 1.93
CA ALA A 193 5.49 -7.45 0.57
C ALA A 193 6.78 -7.54 -0.26
N ALA A 194 7.92 -7.12 0.31
CA ALA A 194 9.23 -7.14 -0.31
C ALA A 194 9.71 -8.56 -0.61
N VAL A 195 9.60 -9.49 0.34
CA VAL A 195 9.93 -10.90 0.15
C VAL A 195 9.10 -11.49 -0.98
N THR A 196 7.78 -11.25 -0.96
CA THR A 196 6.86 -11.74 -1.99
C THR A 196 7.22 -11.18 -3.37
N ALA A 197 7.52 -9.89 -3.46
CA ALA A 197 7.90 -9.23 -4.71
C ALA A 197 9.23 -9.77 -5.25
N CYS A 198 10.26 -9.90 -4.41
CA CYS A 198 11.58 -10.43 -4.82
C CYS A 198 11.49 -11.88 -5.28
N ARG A 199 10.75 -12.75 -4.56
CA ARG A 199 10.52 -14.13 -4.98
C ARG A 199 9.77 -14.26 -6.30
N ALA A 200 8.93 -13.27 -6.61
CA ALA A 200 8.20 -13.18 -7.88
C ALA A 200 9.00 -12.49 -9.00
N GLY A 201 10.27 -12.14 -8.77
CA GLY A 201 11.18 -11.63 -9.79
C GLY A 201 11.39 -10.12 -9.83
N VAL A 202 10.93 -9.36 -8.83
CA VAL A 202 11.33 -7.96 -8.64
C VAL A 202 12.78 -7.95 -8.12
N PRO A 203 13.74 -7.33 -8.83
CA PRO A 203 15.16 -7.49 -8.49
C PRO A 203 15.55 -6.92 -7.13
N ARG A 204 14.90 -5.84 -6.68
CA ARG A 204 15.24 -5.14 -5.43
C ARG A 204 14.04 -4.49 -4.78
N CYS A 205 13.99 -4.56 -3.45
CA CYS A 205 13.06 -3.80 -2.63
C CYS A 205 13.86 -2.97 -1.63
N HIS A 206 13.50 -1.70 -1.45
CA HIS A 206 14.17 -0.78 -0.55
C HIS A 206 13.17 -0.25 0.48
N LEU A 207 13.58 -0.23 1.74
CA LEU A 207 12.88 0.48 2.80
C LEU A 207 13.68 1.74 3.13
N VAL A 208 13.02 2.90 3.05
CA VAL A 208 13.65 4.21 3.25
C VAL A 208 12.85 4.98 4.31
N SER A 209 13.56 5.64 5.21
CA SER A 209 12.96 6.59 6.16
C SER A 209 12.71 7.94 5.50
N TYR A 210 11.69 8.66 5.97
CA TYR A 210 11.38 10.04 5.59
C TYR A 210 11.61 11.01 6.74
#